data_64fcdaa4841a138c3d839dbe432f872e
#
_entry.id   64fcdaa4841a138c3d839dbe432f872e
#
_cell.length_a   1.000
_cell.length_b   1.000
_cell.length_c   1.000
_cell.angle_alpha   90.00
_cell.angle_beta   90.00
_cell.angle_gamma   90.00
#
_symmetry.space_group_name_H-M   'P 1'
#
loop_
_entity.id
_entity.type
_entity.pdbx_description
1 polymer ?
#
loop_
_entity_poly.entity_id
_entity_poly.type
_entity_poly.pdbx_seq_one_letter_code
_entity_poly.pdbx_strand_id
1 'polypeptide(L)'
;ANDTDVNTSGGSITINGDVVGSLVELDIDTTANSGTSGTIKITGDITAKTGGGADEILVLNAGSGKIDLGGAVGATTSALKSVTLSSTNTAADAVKLAGNIKTSATAGAIDITGPVTIAATDLVIDADQAATTVTFASTSTVNATSAGTQGLTINTGAGNISMGGAIGGTTKLKDLSINSATTGAGDITLANIGSSTDGVHGATSIGNANTGTINLNGSVYKTVGSQTYQASATGDDTGNNINIANTVTFTTTDTNIKFETSDVELADNVSLTVTTGGSTAGDIEFEGSIHGTTGGTDATHIAGLTSGTGTVTLNAIDTDIEDITITNASAGSTILKGNITTANNGVLSITGDTKIGADTLAIDTTAGGGGSVTITGKLDSLTTSRNLDINSGTAVTEITEDIGDVVAFTTLDINAVVGDNTNTGGVTLGGNIGGTAAGSGNTQIGNTKTTGAITLSGTTYFTSGTLDFKSNGVGGSYVINNASDVTIKTTGVSTVTFGTNDLTIGNAKLTIDTDPGDTGANGADITFGGNILGASGGVAADLELDADTADVIVLGIGHDGSNDNNEINDVLLTGSD
;
A
#
# COMPACT_ATOMS: atom_id res chain seq x y z
N ALA A 1 38.55 36.17 -18.42
CA ALA A 1 37.45 36.75 -17.66
C ALA A 1 37.85 36.68 -16.20
N ASN A 2 37.63 37.73 -15.45
CA ASN A 2 37.92 37.74 -14.00
C ASN A 2 36.59 37.62 -13.27
N ASP A 3 36.60 36.97 -12.10
CA ASP A 3 35.46 36.91 -11.18
C ASP A 3 35.13 38.33 -10.69
N THR A 4 33.89 38.59 -10.40
CA THR A 4 33.44 39.87 -9.82
C THR A 4 32.90 39.63 -8.44
N ASP A 5 33.63 40.15 -7.45
CA ASP A 5 33.25 40.11 -6.04
C ASP A 5 32.62 41.44 -5.64
N VAL A 6 31.42 41.41 -5.08
CA VAL A 6 30.76 42.55 -4.47
C VAL A 6 30.57 42.27 -2.98
N ASN A 7 31.49 42.80 -2.19
CA ASN A 7 31.58 42.46 -0.78
C ASN A 7 31.22 43.63 0.12
N THR A 8 30.47 43.38 1.17
CA THR A 8 30.20 44.33 2.24
C THR A 8 30.51 43.72 3.60
N SER A 9 30.89 44.56 4.55
CA SER A 9 31.10 44.18 5.93
C SER A 9 29.81 44.37 6.74
N GLY A 10 28.79 43.53 6.51
CA GLY A 10 27.52 43.56 7.19
C GLY A 10 26.50 44.58 6.65
N GLY A 11 26.86 45.32 5.60
CA GLY A 11 25.92 46.23 4.90
C GLY A 11 25.02 45.49 3.91
N SER A 12 23.76 45.91 3.82
CA SER A 12 22.83 45.37 2.79
C SER A 12 23.22 45.85 1.40
N ILE A 13 23.02 44.99 0.41
CA ILE A 13 23.18 45.29 -1.02
C ILE A 13 21.79 45.30 -1.65
N THR A 14 21.45 46.39 -2.35
CA THR A 14 20.19 46.49 -3.12
C THR A 14 20.50 46.87 -4.54
N ILE A 15 20.10 46.04 -5.49
CA ILE A 15 20.21 46.28 -6.92
C ILE A 15 18.79 46.45 -7.47
N ASN A 16 18.47 47.65 -7.95
CA ASN A 16 17.18 47.94 -8.56
C ASN A 16 17.31 47.85 -10.10
N GLY A 17 17.01 46.69 -10.65
CA GLY A 17 17.09 46.42 -12.09
C GLY A 17 17.76 45.05 -12.33
N ASP A 18 17.99 44.77 -13.61
CA ASP A 18 18.54 43.54 -14.09
C ASP A 18 20.07 43.45 -13.84
N VAL A 19 20.54 42.23 -13.61
CA VAL A 19 21.97 41.92 -13.49
C VAL A 19 22.35 41.01 -14.64
N VAL A 20 23.30 41.43 -15.46
CA VAL A 20 23.82 40.60 -16.55
C VAL A 20 25.27 40.18 -16.24
N GLY A 21 25.43 38.91 -15.93
CA GLY A 21 26.78 38.31 -15.77
C GLY A 21 27.51 38.29 -17.11
N SER A 22 28.73 38.78 -17.13
CA SER A 22 29.62 38.69 -18.32
C SER A 22 30.93 38.01 -17.98
N LEU A 23 31.00 37.42 -16.82
CA LEU A 23 32.21 36.91 -16.17
C LEU A 23 31.99 35.43 -15.81
N VAL A 24 33.07 34.78 -15.36
CA VAL A 24 33.00 33.38 -14.95
C VAL A 24 32.15 33.21 -13.68
N GLU A 25 32.26 34.17 -12.73
CA GLU A 25 31.52 34.16 -11.48
C GLU A 25 31.08 35.57 -11.07
N LEU A 26 29.86 35.67 -10.54
CA LEU A 26 29.39 36.82 -9.79
C LEU A 26 29.16 36.37 -8.36
N ASP A 27 30.00 36.83 -7.45
CA ASP A 27 29.88 36.62 -5.99
C ASP A 27 29.43 37.91 -5.31
N ILE A 28 28.30 37.82 -4.59
CA ILE A 28 27.81 38.89 -3.74
C ILE A 28 27.79 38.38 -2.30
N ASP A 29 28.72 38.90 -1.49
CA ASP A 29 28.90 38.49 -0.08
C ASP A 29 28.72 39.68 0.87
N THR A 30 27.74 39.58 1.77
CA THR A 30 27.52 40.57 2.81
C THR A 30 28.15 40.17 4.16
N THR A 31 28.90 39.08 4.23
CA THR A 31 29.54 38.58 5.46
C THR A 31 30.99 39.02 5.59
N ALA A 32 31.59 39.60 4.57
CA ALA A 32 33.00 39.91 4.54
C ALA A 32 33.46 40.78 5.71
N ASN A 33 34.31 40.22 6.54
CA ASN A 33 34.95 40.88 7.70
C ASN A 33 34.03 41.32 8.85
N SER A 34 32.80 40.84 8.99
CA SER A 34 31.92 41.21 10.10
C SER A 34 31.07 40.06 10.64
N GLY A 35 30.73 40.10 11.92
CA GLY A 35 29.78 39.19 12.54
C GLY A 35 28.30 39.52 12.28
N THR A 36 28.00 40.60 11.57
CA THR A 36 26.63 41.00 11.16
C THR A 36 26.54 40.97 9.65
N SER A 37 25.49 40.40 9.12
CA SER A 37 25.29 40.24 7.68
C SER A 37 24.11 41.06 7.19
N GLY A 38 24.23 41.66 6.00
CA GLY A 38 23.19 42.45 5.37
C GLY A 38 22.29 41.65 4.44
N THR A 39 21.15 42.22 4.10
CA THR A 39 20.25 41.64 3.09
C THR A 39 20.80 41.87 1.69
N ILE A 40 20.74 40.84 0.84
CA ILE A 40 20.95 40.95 -0.61
C ILE A 40 19.57 41.04 -1.27
N LYS A 41 19.30 42.14 -1.95
CA LYS A 41 18.03 42.34 -2.68
C LYS A 41 18.31 42.68 -4.13
N ILE A 42 17.72 41.92 -5.05
CA ILE A 42 17.80 42.16 -6.49
C ILE A 42 16.36 42.17 -7.04
N THR A 43 15.92 43.25 -7.64
CA THR A 43 14.52 43.41 -8.08
C THR A 43 14.26 42.98 -9.53
N GLY A 44 15.27 42.98 -10.36
CA GLY A 44 15.20 42.57 -11.76
C GLY A 44 15.70 41.13 -11.96
N ASP A 45 15.83 40.72 -13.22
CA ASP A 45 16.35 39.41 -13.60
C ASP A 45 17.88 39.31 -13.44
N ILE A 46 18.35 38.12 -13.15
CA ILE A 46 19.79 37.81 -13.13
C ILE A 46 20.06 36.84 -14.28
N THR A 47 20.82 37.25 -15.27
CA THR A 47 21.07 36.44 -16.47
C THR A 47 22.55 36.36 -16.80
N ALA A 48 22.94 35.28 -17.47
CA ALA A 48 24.22 35.23 -18.16
C ALA A 48 24.22 36.18 -19.38
N LYS A 49 25.41 36.55 -19.87
CA LYS A 49 25.53 37.34 -21.09
C LYS A 49 25.02 36.55 -22.30
N THR A 50 24.16 37.17 -23.10
CA THR A 50 23.65 36.55 -24.33
C THR A 50 24.81 36.25 -25.30
N GLY A 51 24.95 34.99 -25.71
CA GLY A 51 26.04 34.50 -26.57
C GLY A 51 27.40 34.31 -25.85
N GLY A 52 27.44 34.46 -24.52
CA GLY A 52 28.53 33.98 -23.67
C GLY A 52 28.59 32.46 -23.62
N GLY A 53 29.67 31.87 -23.13
CA GLY A 53 29.71 30.43 -22.81
C GLY A 53 28.71 30.16 -21.65
N ALA A 54 28.19 28.96 -21.61
CA ALA A 54 27.25 28.54 -20.55
C ALA A 54 27.94 28.23 -19.21
N ASP A 55 28.90 29.06 -18.79
CA ASP A 55 29.80 28.78 -17.68
C ASP A 55 29.71 29.77 -16.52
N GLU A 56 28.78 30.75 -16.60
CA GLU A 56 28.62 31.75 -15.57
C GLU A 56 27.99 31.18 -14.30
N ILE A 57 28.57 31.51 -13.15
CA ILE A 57 28.14 31.06 -11.81
C ILE A 57 27.61 32.27 -11.02
N LEU A 58 26.54 32.05 -10.30
CA LEU A 58 26.00 33.01 -9.32
C LEU A 58 26.20 32.48 -7.91
N VAL A 59 26.83 33.28 -7.05
CA VAL A 59 26.95 33.03 -5.62
C VAL A 59 26.41 34.22 -4.85
N LEU A 60 25.38 34.00 -4.02
CA LEU A 60 24.83 35.01 -3.10
C LEU A 60 24.97 34.49 -1.66
N ASN A 61 25.80 35.14 -0.87
CA ASN A 61 26.00 34.81 0.55
C ASN A 61 25.55 35.96 1.45
N ALA A 62 24.39 35.80 2.05
CA ALA A 62 23.83 36.80 2.96
C ALA A 62 24.17 36.54 4.44
N GLY A 63 24.85 35.43 4.79
CA GLY A 63 25.08 35.07 6.19
C GLY A 63 23.79 35.07 6.99
N SER A 64 23.71 35.84 8.07
CA SER A 64 22.47 36.01 8.86
C SER A 64 21.47 37.00 8.24
N GLY A 65 21.77 37.62 7.10
CA GLY A 65 20.85 38.45 6.32
C GLY A 65 19.90 37.61 5.46
N LYS A 66 19.10 38.29 4.65
CA LYS A 66 18.14 37.64 3.73
C LYS A 66 18.60 37.76 2.27
N ILE A 67 18.08 36.89 1.42
CA ILE A 67 18.19 36.99 -0.04
C ILE A 67 16.77 37.21 -0.59
N ASP A 68 16.51 38.36 -1.24
CA ASP A 68 15.21 38.70 -1.85
C ASP A 68 15.39 38.87 -3.37
N LEU A 69 15.00 37.86 -4.14
CA LEU A 69 15.07 37.85 -5.60
C LEU A 69 13.68 38.15 -6.18
N GLY A 70 13.54 39.32 -6.82
CA GLY A 70 12.32 39.81 -7.40
C GLY A 70 12.06 39.32 -8.83
N GLY A 71 13.11 38.97 -9.59
CA GLY A 71 13.06 38.52 -10.97
C GLY A 71 13.53 37.08 -11.14
N ALA A 72 13.61 36.63 -12.40
CA ALA A 72 14.12 35.31 -12.77
C ALA A 72 15.64 35.23 -12.61
N VAL A 73 16.15 34.02 -12.38
CA VAL A 73 17.58 33.68 -12.34
C VAL A 73 17.90 32.74 -13.50
N GLY A 74 18.61 33.25 -14.49
CA GLY A 74 18.81 32.61 -15.79
C GLY A 74 17.59 32.72 -16.70
N ALA A 75 17.82 32.56 -18.00
CA ALA A 75 16.79 32.55 -19.03
C ALA A 75 17.17 31.56 -20.13
N THR A 76 16.24 31.22 -21.02
CA THR A 76 16.46 30.19 -22.07
C THR A 76 17.69 30.46 -22.94
N THR A 77 18.02 31.73 -23.23
CA THR A 77 19.16 32.13 -24.07
C THR A 77 20.34 32.65 -23.26
N SER A 78 20.20 32.78 -21.95
CA SER A 78 21.21 33.34 -21.03
C SER A 78 21.11 32.70 -19.65
N ALA A 79 21.06 31.36 -19.65
CA ALA A 79 21.01 30.55 -18.44
C ALA A 79 22.40 30.50 -17.76
N LEU A 80 22.39 30.38 -16.43
CA LEU A 80 23.58 30.24 -15.61
C LEU A 80 24.00 28.76 -15.53
N LYS A 81 25.28 28.49 -15.30
CA LYS A 81 25.78 27.14 -15.05
C LYS A 81 25.37 26.66 -13.65
N SER A 82 25.60 27.49 -12.64
CA SER A 82 25.32 27.17 -11.24
C SER A 82 24.75 28.35 -10.50
N VAL A 83 23.97 28.07 -9.47
CA VAL A 83 23.34 29.06 -8.58
C VAL A 83 23.50 28.61 -7.15
N THR A 84 24.17 29.42 -6.33
CA THR A 84 24.31 29.20 -4.89
C THR A 84 23.65 30.35 -4.12
N LEU A 85 22.64 30.04 -3.32
CA LEU A 85 21.94 31.00 -2.45
C LEU A 85 22.14 30.55 -0.99
N SER A 86 22.86 31.33 -0.20
CA SER A 86 23.20 30.96 1.17
C SER A 86 22.75 32.02 2.17
N SER A 87 21.88 31.61 3.10
CA SER A 87 21.49 32.40 4.25
C SER A 87 21.40 31.52 5.49
N THR A 88 22.02 31.94 6.58
CA THR A 88 21.88 31.32 7.90
C THR A 88 20.74 31.96 8.74
N ASN A 89 19.97 32.87 8.13
CA ASN A 89 18.79 33.45 8.75
C ASN A 89 17.74 32.36 8.98
N THR A 90 17.08 32.38 10.13
CA THR A 90 16.06 31.39 10.50
C THR A 90 14.62 31.87 10.23
N ALA A 91 14.45 33.07 9.73
CA ALA A 91 13.12 33.55 9.33
C ALA A 91 12.59 32.77 8.12
N ALA A 92 11.29 32.60 8.04
CA ALA A 92 10.65 31.80 6.97
C ALA A 92 10.98 32.32 5.56
N ASP A 93 11.33 33.58 5.42
CA ASP A 93 11.69 34.27 4.17
C ASP A 93 13.19 34.60 4.09
N ALA A 94 14.04 33.75 4.66
CA ALA A 94 15.49 33.91 4.57
C ALA A 94 15.98 33.94 3.12
N VAL A 95 15.37 33.13 2.26
CA VAL A 95 15.50 33.18 0.81
C VAL A 95 14.11 33.36 0.21
N LYS A 96 13.88 34.44 -0.54
CA LYS A 96 12.62 34.69 -1.21
C LYS A 96 12.80 34.64 -2.72
N LEU A 97 12.01 33.83 -3.39
CA LEU A 97 12.05 33.58 -4.83
C LEU A 97 10.76 34.06 -5.48
N ALA A 98 10.84 35.12 -6.30
CA ALA A 98 9.69 35.66 -7.03
C ALA A 98 9.74 35.38 -8.55
N GLY A 99 10.82 34.77 -9.05
CA GLY A 99 10.98 34.36 -10.44
C GLY A 99 11.63 33.00 -10.58
N ASN A 100 11.50 32.40 -11.77
CA ASN A 100 12.03 31.07 -12.08
C ASN A 100 13.56 31.01 -12.00
N ILE A 101 14.10 29.82 -11.77
CA ILE A 101 15.53 29.56 -11.86
C ILE A 101 15.77 28.63 -13.06
N LYS A 102 16.67 29.03 -13.99
CA LYS A 102 17.02 28.21 -15.14
C LYS A 102 18.54 28.09 -15.29
N THR A 103 19.02 26.84 -15.38
CA THR A 103 20.43 26.56 -15.64
C THR A 103 20.68 26.19 -17.11
N SER A 104 21.96 26.28 -17.49
CA SER A 104 22.43 26.02 -18.86
C SER A 104 22.56 24.53 -19.15
N ALA A 105 22.92 24.20 -20.41
CA ALA A 105 23.22 22.83 -20.83
C ALA A 105 24.55 22.29 -20.29
N THR A 106 25.30 23.07 -19.53
CA THR A 106 26.52 22.61 -18.84
C THR A 106 26.15 22.13 -17.44
N ALA A 107 26.57 20.94 -17.08
CA ALA A 107 26.29 20.39 -15.76
C ALA A 107 26.82 21.29 -14.63
N GLY A 108 25.99 21.57 -13.63
CA GLY A 108 26.30 22.45 -12.51
C GLY A 108 25.53 22.04 -11.27
N ALA A 109 25.26 23.00 -10.41
CA ALA A 109 24.45 22.80 -9.19
C ALA A 109 23.54 24.01 -8.92
N ILE A 110 22.39 23.75 -8.31
CA ILE A 110 21.57 24.75 -7.66
C ILE A 110 21.53 24.40 -6.19
N ASP A 111 22.21 25.18 -5.37
CA ASP A 111 22.32 24.95 -3.93
C ASP A 111 21.65 26.08 -3.15
N ILE A 112 20.64 25.74 -2.35
CA ILE A 112 19.89 26.70 -1.56
C ILE A 112 19.97 26.34 -0.08
N THR A 113 20.50 27.27 0.72
CA THR A 113 20.59 27.15 2.17
C THR A 113 19.78 28.25 2.86
N GLY A 114 18.96 27.87 3.82
CA GLY A 114 18.05 28.73 4.58
C GLY A 114 16.58 28.56 4.17
N PRO A 115 15.62 28.89 5.06
CA PRO A 115 14.20 28.81 4.78
C PRO A 115 13.79 29.60 3.54
N VAL A 116 13.02 28.94 2.66
CA VAL A 116 12.61 29.49 1.36
C VAL A 116 11.13 29.87 1.38
N THR A 117 10.83 31.07 0.91
CA THR A 117 9.47 31.51 0.61
C THR A 117 9.30 31.72 -0.89
N ILE A 118 8.34 31.00 -1.48
CA ILE A 118 7.95 31.14 -2.87
C ILE A 118 6.97 32.32 -2.99
N ALA A 119 7.34 33.32 -3.80
CA ALA A 119 6.51 34.48 -4.08
C ALA A 119 5.99 34.49 -5.54
N ALA A 120 6.61 33.73 -6.45
CA ALA A 120 6.06 33.48 -7.78
C ALA A 120 4.77 32.66 -7.70
N THR A 121 3.80 32.91 -8.57
CA THR A 121 2.55 32.13 -8.59
C THR A 121 2.83 30.64 -8.85
N ASP A 122 3.70 30.35 -9.83
CA ASP A 122 4.18 29.01 -10.14
C ASP A 122 5.69 29.12 -10.37
N LEU A 123 6.47 28.78 -9.32
CA LEU A 123 7.94 28.77 -9.40
C LEU A 123 8.42 27.53 -10.15
N VAL A 124 9.23 27.74 -11.17
CA VAL A 124 9.90 26.64 -11.90
C VAL A 124 11.40 26.73 -11.70
N ILE A 125 12.00 25.65 -11.22
CA ILE A 125 13.44 25.40 -11.23
C ILE A 125 13.71 24.43 -12.37
N ASP A 126 14.21 24.96 -13.48
CA ASP A 126 14.45 24.22 -14.72
C ASP A 126 15.97 24.00 -14.91
N ALA A 127 16.40 22.83 -14.54
CA ALA A 127 17.77 22.35 -14.63
C ALA A 127 17.90 21.09 -15.53
N ASP A 128 16.96 20.87 -16.44
CA ASP A 128 16.80 19.65 -17.24
C ASP A 128 17.74 19.55 -18.45
N GLN A 129 18.45 20.62 -18.79
CA GLN A 129 19.34 20.65 -19.96
C GLN A 129 20.66 19.89 -19.79
N ALA A 130 21.00 19.56 -18.55
CA ALA A 130 22.18 18.78 -18.19
C ALA A 130 21.92 18.00 -16.89
N ALA A 131 22.87 17.17 -16.45
CA ALA A 131 22.81 16.49 -15.16
C ALA A 131 23.09 17.47 -13.99
N THR A 132 22.30 18.55 -13.90
CA THR A 132 22.43 19.57 -12.84
C THR A 132 21.70 19.10 -11.58
N THR A 133 22.42 19.05 -10.47
CA THR A 133 21.81 18.74 -9.17
C THR A 133 21.05 19.92 -8.60
N VAL A 134 19.95 19.65 -7.87
CA VAL A 134 19.22 20.67 -7.11
C VAL A 134 19.18 20.25 -5.65
N THR A 135 19.78 21.07 -4.79
CA THR A 135 19.89 20.80 -3.35
C THR A 135 19.26 21.91 -2.52
N PHE A 136 18.28 21.57 -1.74
CA PHE A 136 17.80 22.38 -0.63
C PHE A 136 18.36 21.75 0.66
N ALA A 137 19.15 22.51 1.40
CA ALA A 137 19.78 22.02 2.65
C ALA A 137 18.71 21.61 3.70
N SER A 138 19.10 20.89 4.72
CA SER A 138 18.17 20.46 5.79
C SER A 138 17.47 21.62 6.54
N THR A 139 18.06 22.80 6.51
CA THR A 139 17.47 24.04 7.05
C THR A 139 16.52 24.74 6.08
N SER A 140 16.48 24.30 4.81
CA SER A 140 15.73 24.96 3.73
C SER A 140 14.31 24.45 3.64
N THR A 141 13.48 24.80 4.63
CA THR A 141 12.03 24.58 4.49
C THR A 141 11.50 25.41 3.33
N VAL A 142 10.56 24.87 2.54
CA VAL A 142 9.98 25.55 1.38
C VAL A 142 8.51 25.83 1.65
N ASN A 143 8.12 27.09 1.65
CA ASN A 143 6.77 27.52 1.96
C ASN A 143 6.25 28.52 0.91
N ALA A 144 4.94 28.57 0.71
CA ALA A 144 4.28 29.60 -0.08
C ALA A 144 4.22 30.93 0.68
N THR A 145 4.12 32.05 -0.02
CA THR A 145 3.79 33.35 0.60
C THR A 145 2.36 33.36 1.15
N SER A 146 1.44 32.73 0.42
CA SER A 146 0.04 32.59 0.82
C SER A 146 -0.44 31.16 0.59
N ALA A 147 -1.15 30.61 1.56
CA ALA A 147 -1.53 29.21 1.56
C ALA A 147 -2.31 28.82 0.27
N GLY A 148 -1.81 27.82 -0.44
CA GLY A 148 -2.45 27.24 -1.61
C GLY A 148 -2.44 28.13 -2.87
N THR A 149 -1.53 29.11 -2.94
CA THR A 149 -1.49 30.03 -4.09
C THR A 149 -0.23 29.95 -4.93
N GLN A 150 0.88 29.50 -4.37
CA GLN A 150 2.16 29.36 -5.07
C GLN A 150 2.51 27.89 -5.28
N GLY A 151 2.75 27.49 -6.53
CA GLY A 151 3.22 26.16 -6.91
C GLY A 151 4.75 26.08 -6.98
N LEU A 152 5.28 24.86 -6.93
CA LEU A 152 6.69 24.55 -7.16
C LEU A 152 6.84 23.41 -8.15
N THR A 153 7.63 23.66 -9.20
CA THR A 153 8.08 22.63 -10.15
C THR A 153 9.60 22.58 -10.16
N ILE A 154 10.19 21.39 -10.02
CA ILE A 154 11.63 21.17 -10.14
C ILE A 154 11.88 20.10 -11.21
N ASN A 155 12.68 20.44 -12.23
CA ASN A 155 13.09 19.53 -13.29
C ASN A 155 14.63 19.53 -13.39
N THR A 156 15.25 18.36 -13.27
CA THR A 156 16.74 18.23 -13.30
C THR A 156 17.26 17.35 -14.42
N GLY A 157 16.39 16.80 -15.25
CA GLY A 157 16.83 15.79 -16.21
C GLY A 157 17.50 14.61 -15.49
N ALA A 158 18.78 14.38 -15.74
CA ALA A 158 19.54 13.30 -15.11
C ALA A 158 20.22 13.68 -13.77
N GLY A 159 20.07 14.92 -13.30
CA GLY A 159 20.65 15.36 -12.02
C GLY A 159 19.76 14.97 -10.83
N ASN A 160 20.37 14.75 -9.69
CA ASN A 160 19.65 14.39 -8.47
C ASN A 160 18.98 15.60 -7.82
N ILE A 161 17.88 15.36 -7.12
CA ILE A 161 17.15 16.35 -6.33
C ILE A 161 17.18 15.96 -4.87
N SER A 162 17.57 16.91 -4.01
CA SER A 162 17.54 16.73 -2.57
C SER A 162 16.77 17.87 -1.90
N MET A 163 15.64 17.56 -1.30
CA MET A 163 14.83 18.46 -0.49
C MET A 163 15.02 18.12 0.99
N GLY A 164 16.07 18.70 1.59
CA GLY A 164 16.46 18.36 2.97
C GLY A 164 15.53 18.95 4.04
N GLY A 165 14.80 20.02 3.76
CA GLY A 165 13.82 20.65 4.64
C GLY A 165 12.37 20.33 4.27
N ALA A 166 11.44 20.55 5.21
CA ALA A 166 10.02 20.29 4.99
C ALA A 166 9.42 21.23 3.93
N ILE A 167 8.54 20.68 3.08
CA ILE A 167 7.81 21.41 2.04
C ILE A 167 6.40 21.74 2.56
N GLY A 168 6.03 23.02 2.54
CA GLY A 168 4.71 23.49 2.98
C GLY A 168 4.43 23.30 4.47
N GLY A 169 5.47 23.09 5.29
CA GLY A 169 5.31 22.77 6.71
C GLY A 169 4.62 23.85 7.56
N THR A 170 4.62 25.10 7.11
CA THR A 170 3.92 26.23 7.75
C THR A 170 2.88 26.89 6.84
N THR A 171 3.19 27.03 5.56
CA THR A 171 2.29 27.61 4.56
C THR A 171 2.27 26.73 3.33
N LYS A 172 1.18 26.02 3.13
CA LYS A 172 1.03 25.01 2.06
C LYS A 172 1.19 25.60 0.66
N LEU A 173 1.83 24.85 -0.22
CA LEU A 173 1.93 25.15 -1.64
C LEU A 173 0.57 24.94 -2.33
N LYS A 174 0.42 25.50 -3.54
CA LYS A 174 -0.69 25.21 -4.45
C LYS A 174 -0.54 23.79 -5.02
N ASP A 175 0.52 23.53 -5.73
CA ASP A 175 0.88 22.25 -6.33
C ASP A 175 2.37 21.98 -6.15
N LEU A 176 2.78 20.71 -6.19
CA LEU A 176 4.17 20.28 -6.15
C LEU A 176 4.46 19.27 -7.25
N SER A 177 5.46 19.56 -8.08
CA SER A 177 5.90 18.68 -9.17
C SER A 177 7.43 18.56 -9.13
N ILE A 178 7.94 17.36 -8.97
CA ILE A 178 9.39 17.07 -8.94
C ILE A 178 9.69 16.00 -9.97
N ASN A 179 10.42 16.34 -11.03
CA ASN A 179 10.72 15.46 -12.18
C ASN A 179 9.53 14.72 -12.78
N SER A 180 8.30 15.20 -12.60
CA SER A 180 7.09 14.47 -13.00
C SER A 180 6.84 14.46 -14.51
N ALA A 181 7.46 15.36 -15.27
CA ALA A 181 7.25 15.52 -16.72
C ALA A 181 8.54 15.33 -17.55
N THR A 182 9.66 14.99 -16.92
CA THR A 182 10.96 14.89 -17.59
C THR A 182 11.31 13.45 -17.96
N THR A 183 12.23 13.28 -18.91
CA THR A 183 12.85 11.99 -19.24
C THR A 183 14.08 11.71 -18.40
N GLY A 184 14.33 12.51 -17.35
CA GLY A 184 15.53 12.43 -16.53
C GLY A 184 15.50 11.25 -15.56
N ALA A 185 16.70 10.73 -15.28
CA ALA A 185 16.92 9.53 -14.48
C ALA A 185 17.58 9.82 -13.12
N GLY A 186 17.56 11.09 -12.65
CA GLY A 186 18.17 11.46 -11.36
C GLY A 186 17.36 10.95 -10.17
N ASP A 187 18.06 10.69 -9.06
CA ASP A 187 17.43 10.30 -7.80
C ASP A 187 16.76 11.49 -7.13
N ILE A 188 15.72 11.20 -6.38
CA ILE A 188 14.96 12.19 -5.61
C ILE A 188 15.03 11.82 -4.13
N THR A 189 15.46 12.77 -3.29
CA THR A 189 15.44 12.60 -1.83
C THR A 189 14.55 13.68 -1.22
N LEU A 190 13.56 13.27 -0.44
CA LEU A 190 12.59 14.17 0.19
C LEU A 190 12.56 14.01 1.70
N ALA A 191 12.57 15.14 2.40
CA ALA A 191 12.10 15.23 3.77
C ALA A 191 10.56 15.28 3.81
N ASN A 192 9.96 15.84 4.84
CA ASN A 192 8.50 15.91 4.99
C ASN A 192 7.82 16.78 3.91
N ILE A 193 6.61 16.38 3.52
CA ILE A 193 5.62 17.25 2.88
C ILE A 193 4.54 17.54 3.92
N GLY A 194 4.38 18.80 4.30
CA GLY A 194 3.53 19.16 5.42
C GLY A 194 4.18 18.94 6.79
N SER A 195 3.34 18.98 7.81
CA SER A 195 3.67 18.75 9.21
C SER A 195 2.38 18.31 9.95
N SER A 196 2.00 18.98 11.03
CA SER A 196 0.64 18.89 11.58
C SER A 196 -0.42 19.46 10.64
N THR A 197 -0.01 20.33 9.70
CA THR A 197 -0.85 20.91 8.63
C THR A 197 -0.50 20.32 7.27
N ASP A 198 -1.42 20.43 6.29
CA ASP A 198 -1.17 19.98 4.93
C ASP A 198 -0.06 20.80 4.26
N GLY A 199 0.83 20.15 3.55
CA GLY A 199 1.96 20.79 2.85
C GLY A 199 1.62 21.30 1.46
N VAL A 200 0.65 20.67 0.79
CA VAL A 200 0.22 21.00 -0.58
C VAL A 200 -1.30 21.00 -0.63
N HIS A 201 -1.88 21.97 -1.35
CA HIS A 201 -3.33 22.08 -1.51
C HIS A 201 -3.86 21.26 -2.69
N GLY A 202 -3.18 21.32 -3.82
CA GLY A 202 -3.52 20.60 -5.04
C GLY A 202 -2.73 19.31 -5.20
N ALA A 203 -2.37 18.98 -6.43
CA ALA A 203 -1.66 17.75 -6.76
C ALA A 203 -0.20 17.77 -6.31
N THR A 204 0.28 16.62 -5.88
CA THR A 204 1.68 16.31 -5.63
C THR A 204 2.11 15.19 -6.56
N SER A 205 3.12 15.43 -7.40
CA SER A 205 3.65 14.46 -8.35
C SER A 205 5.17 14.38 -8.23
N ILE A 206 5.67 13.25 -7.81
CA ILE A 206 7.09 13.01 -7.52
C ILE A 206 7.63 11.91 -8.44
N GLY A 207 8.55 12.29 -9.31
CA GLY A 207 9.18 11.38 -10.26
C GLY A 207 8.32 11.05 -11.48
N ASN A 208 8.83 10.16 -12.30
CA ASN A 208 8.25 9.64 -13.54
C ASN A 208 8.88 8.27 -13.86
N ALA A 209 8.43 7.61 -14.92
CA ALA A 209 8.90 6.28 -15.33
C ALA A 209 10.42 6.16 -15.64
N ASN A 210 11.18 7.27 -15.65
CA ASN A 210 12.63 7.26 -15.85
C ASN A 210 13.39 7.71 -14.60
N THR A 211 12.71 8.18 -13.57
CA THR A 211 13.34 8.64 -12.32
C THR A 211 14.12 7.50 -11.67
N GLY A 212 15.32 7.78 -11.19
CA GLY A 212 16.08 6.86 -10.36
C GLY A 212 15.35 6.51 -9.05
N THR A 213 16.08 6.28 -8.01
CA THR A 213 15.49 5.98 -6.70
C THR A 213 14.80 7.20 -6.09
N ILE A 214 13.64 7.00 -5.49
CA ILE A 214 12.96 8.01 -4.67
C ILE A 214 13.17 7.64 -3.20
N ASN A 215 13.93 8.45 -2.47
CA ASN A 215 14.21 8.26 -1.05
C ASN A 215 13.28 9.16 -0.21
N LEU A 216 12.31 8.58 0.45
CA LEU A 216 11.37 9.25 1.33
C LEU A 216 11.88 9.20 2.78
N ASN A 217 12.68 10.20 3.15
CA ASN A 217 13.33 10.28 4.46
C ASN A 217 12.48 11.01 5.51
N GLY A 218 11.31 11.51 5.12
CA GLY A 218 10.35 12.14 6.02
C GLY A 218 9.51 11.13 6.79
N SER A 219 8.85 11.60 7.84
CA SER A 219 7.84 10.81 8.58
C SER A 219 6.40 11.23 8.24
N VAL A 220 6.21 12.32 7.49
CA VAL A 220 4.91 12.88 7.16
C VAL A 220 4.88 13.34 5.71
N TYR A 221 3.91 12.82 4.95
CA TYR A 221 3.57 13.26 3.58
C TYR A 221 2.07 13.58 3.58
N LYS A 222 1.74 14.83 3.91
CA LYS A 222 0.36 15.27 4.14
C LYS A 222 -0.05 16.37 3.18
N THR A 223 -1.10 16.13 2.40
CA THR A 223 -1.64 17.06 1.40
C THR A 223 -3.17 17.11 1.46
N VAL A 224 -3.76 18.13 0.86
CA VAL A 224 -5.20 18.15 0.59
C VAL A 224 -5.49 17.38 -0.70
N GLY A 225 -4.72 17.66 -1.77
CA GLY A 225 -4.86 17.01 -3.06
C GLY A 225 -4.15 15.66 -3.14
N SER A 226 -4.24 15.02 -4.31
CA SER A 226 -3.67 13.70 -4.58
C SER A 226 -2.14 13.67 -4.49
N GLN A 227 -1.62 12.49 -4.20
CA GLN A 227 -0.19 12.21 -4.20
C GLN A 227 0.11 11.07 -5.18
N THR A 228 1.10 11.28 -6.05
CA THR A 228 1.60 10.28 -6.99
C THR A 228 3.11 10.20 -6.87
N TYR A 229 3.64 9.01 -6.73
CA TYR A 229 5.07 8.70 -6.65
C TYR A 229 5.41 7.68 -7.73
N GLN A 230 6.44 7.97 -8.55
CA GLN A 230 6.87 7.08 -9.62
C GLN A 230 8.38 7.11 -9.79
N ALA A 231 9.02 5.96 -9.62
CA ALA A 231 10.40 5.72 -10.04
C ALA A 231 10.41 4.82 -11.28
N SER A 232 11.57 4.59 -11.89
CA SER A 232 11.66 3.68 -13.01
C SER A 232 11.54 2.24 -12.53
N ALA A 233 10.50 1.54 -12.99
CA ALA A 233 10.33 0.13 -12.70
C ALA A 233 11.41 -0.69 -13.40
N THR A 234 12.31 -1.31 -12.63
CA THR A 234 13.30 -2.26 -13.18
C THR A 234 12.95 -3.71 -12.91
N GLY A 235 11.86 -3.97 -12.18
CA GLY A 235 11.22 -5.29 -12.09
C GLY A 235 11.97 -6.33 -11.26
N ASP A 236 12.92 -5.91 -10.43
CA ASP A 236 13.56 -6.78 -9.44
C ASP A 236 13.95 -6.01 -8.16
N ASP A 237 14.15 -6.73 -7.06
CA ASP A 237 14.51 -6.20 -5.73
C ASP A 237 15.83 -5.39 -5.71
N THR A 238 16.47 -5.15 -6.83
CA THR A 238 17.76 -4.44 -6.98
C THR A 238 17.64 -3.16 -7.79
N GLY A 239 16.43 -2.76 -8.17
CA GLY A 239 16.14 -1.65 -9.07
C GLY A 239 15.95 -0.29 -8.40
N ASN A 240 15.39 0.63 -9.16
CA ASN A 240 15.05 1.98 -8.70
C ASN A 240 13.72 1.97 -7.93
N ASN A 241 13.78 1.88 -6.62
CA ASN A 241 12.63 1.74 -5.72
C ASN A 241 12.19 3.08 -5.14
N ILE A 242 11.03 3.06 -4.53
CA ILE A 242 10.58 4.09 -3.60
C ILE A 242 10.94 3.64 -2.19
N ASN A 243 12.04 4.16 -1.66
CA ASN A 243 12.58 3.76 -0.36
C ASN A 243 11.96 4.57 0.76
N ILE A 244 11.43 3.91 1.76
CA ILE A 244 10.87 4.50 2.98
C ILE A 244 11.80 4.19 4.15
N ALA A 245 12.55 5.20 4.58
CA ALA A 245 13.62 5.04 5.58
C ALA A 245 13.15 5.17 7.03
N ASN A 246 11.96 5.69 7.28
CA ASN A 246 11.43 5.97 8.62
C ASN A 246 9.96 5.59 8.72
N THR A 247 9.48 5.32 9.93
CA THR A 247 8.04 5.21 10.17
C THR A 247 7.33 6.44 9.62
N VAL A 248 6.34 6.22 8.74
CA VAL A 248 5.79 7.25 7.89
C VAL A 248 4.27 7.20 7.81
N THR A 249 3.69 8.38 7.66
CA THR A 249 2.26 8.54 7.38
C THR A 249 2.05 9.36 6.11
N PHE A 250 1.33 8.79 5.15
CA PHE A 250 0.79 9.48 3.99
C PHE A 250 -0.67 9.83 4.23
N THR A 251 -1.04 11.08 3.96
CA THR A 251 -2.43 11.53 4.18
C THR A 251 -2.87 12.46 3.07
N THR A 252 -4.07 12.23 2.53
CA THR A 252 -4.79 13.17 1.68
C THR A 252 -6.18 13.48 2.26
N THR A 253 -6.84 14.49 1.72
CA THR A 253 -8.23 14.79 2.07
C THR A 253 -9.13 14.35 0.91
N ASP A 254 -9.72 13.15 1.04
CA ASP A 254 -10.67 12.58 0.06
C ASP A 254 -10.14 12.50 -1.39
N THR A 255 -8.82 12.30 -1.56
CA THR A 255 -8.17 12.18 -2.87
C THR A 255 -7.16 11.03 -2.87
N ASN A 256 -6.77 10.56 -4.06
CA ASN A 256 -5.97 9.36 -4.24
C ASN A 256 -4.52 9.50 -3.75
N ILE A 257 -3.97 8.39 -3.28
CA ILE A 257 -2.53 8.20 -3.07
C ILE A 257 -2.11 7.01 -3.95
N LYS A 258 -1.14 7.26 -4.84
CA LYS A 258 -0.71 6.26 -5.81
C LYS A 258 0.81 6.12 -5.81
N PHE A 259 1.28 4.88 -5.72
CA PHE A 259 2.64 4.45 -5.99
C PHE A 259 2.62 3.67 -7.32
N GLU A 260 3.12 4.31 -8.40
CA GLU A 260 3.04 3.76 -9.76
C GLU A 260 4.21 2.81 -10.03
N THR A 261 3.93 1.68 -10.58
CA THR A 261 4.81 0.63 -11.17
C THR A 261 6.11 0.29 -10.43
N SER A 262 6.64 1.16 -9.59
CA SER A 262 7.86 0.95 -8.81
C SER A 262 7.57 0.23 -7.51
N ASP A 263 8.49 -0.62 -7.11
CA ASP A 263 8.39 -1.27 -5.81
C ASP A 263 8.60 -0.27 -4.66
N VAL A 264 7.93 -0.52 -3.55
CA VAL A 264 8.06 0.25 -2.32
C VAL A 264 8.84 -0.58 -1.31
N GLU A 265 10.04 -0.12 -0.96
CA GLU A 265 10.91 -0.76 0.01
C GLU A 265 10.82 -0.07 1.37
N LEU A 266 10.48 -0.82 2.40
CA LEU A 266 10.43 -0.36 3.79
C LEU A 266 11.71 -0.78 4.51
N ALA A 267 12.42 0.16 5.12
CA ALA A 267 13.57 -0.15 5.97
C ALA A 267 13.14 -0.95 7.22
N ASP A 268 14.11 -1.61 7.85
CA ASP A 268 13.87 -2.38 9.09
C ASP A 268 13.20 -1.52 10.17
N ASN A 269 12.27 -2.11 10.93
CA ASN A 269 11.52 -1.47 12.03
C ASN A 269 10.65 -0.27 11.60
N VAL A 270 10.30 -0.18 10.34
CA VAL A 270 9.47 0.90 9.80
C VAL A 270 8.00 0.49 9.79
N SER A 271 7.13 1.42 10.12
CA SER A 271 5.69 1.27 9.96
C SER A 271 5.16 2.22 8.88
N LEU A 272 4.44 1.68 7.90
CA LEU A 272 3.77 2.43 6.84
C LEU A 272 2.30 2.62 7.19
N THR A 273 1.85 3.87 7.18
CA THR A 273 0.42 4.22 7.27
C THR A 273 0.03 5.08 6.08
N VAL A 274 -1.06 4.73 5.39
CA VAL A 274 -1.62 5.49 4.27
C VAL A 274 -3.10 5.72 4.50
N THR A 275 -3.56 6.97 4.43
CA THR A 275 -4.97 7.30 4.63
C THR A 275 -5.42 8.39 3.66
N THR A 276 -6.56 8.20 3.01
CA THR A 276 -7.12 9.13 2.03
C THR A 276 -8.30 9.94 2.55
N GLY A 277 -8.53 9.95 3.87
CA GLY A 277 -9.62 10.72 4.49
C GLY A 277 -10.86 9.90 4.80
N GLY A 278 -11.95 10.55 5.17
CA GLY A 278 -13.01 9.89 5.94
C GLY A 278 -14.37 9.69 5.29
N SER A 279 -14.84 10.50 4.34
CA SER A 279 -16.25 10.43 3.92
C SER A 279 -16.51 10.22 2.44
N THR A 280 -15.65 10.72 1.58
CA THR A 280 -15.67 10.47 0.11
C THR A 280 -14.26 10.10 -0.32
N ALA A 281 -13.71 9.10 0.30
CA ALA A 281 -12.30 8.80 0.25
C ALA A 281 -11.78 8.50 -1.16
N GLY A 282 -10.57 8.94 -1.42
CA GLY A 282 -9.81 8.57 -2.59
C GLY A 282 -9.29 7.12 -2.50
N ASP A 283 -8.78 6.63 -3.60
CA ASP A 283 -8.18 5.31 -3.69
C ASP A 283 -6.74 5.30 -3.17
N ILE A 284 -6.31 4.17 -2.66
CA ILE A 284 -4.91 3.85 -2.36
C ILE A 284 -4.48 2.78 -3.36
N GLU A 285 -3.43 3.04 -4.11
CA GLU A 285 -2.96 2.10 -5.14
C GLU A 285 -1.44 1.91 -5.06
N PHE A 286 -1.03 0.66 -4.97
CA PHE A 286 0.35 0.21 -5.15
C PHE A 286 0.39 -0.68 -6.39
N GLU A 287 0.97 -0.17 -7.48
CA GLU A 287 1.11 -0.93 -8.74
C GLU A 287 2.36 -1.83 -8.74
N GLY A 288 3.40 -1.47 -7.99
CA GLY A 288 4.56 -2.32 -7.69
C GLY A 288 4.32 -3.17 -6.44
N SER A 289 5.31 -3.98 -6.08
CA SER A 289 5.30 -4.76 -4.84
C SER A 289 5.65 -3.88 -3.63
N ILE A 290 5.23 -4.31 -2.44
CA ILE A 290 5.71 -3.75 -1.17
C ILE A 290 6.55 -4.82 -0.50
N HIS A 291 7.78 -4.48 -0.12
CA HIS A 291 8.68 -5.42 0.54
C HIS A 291 9.49 -4.74 1.65
N GLY A 292 9.96 -5.52 2.61
CA GLY A 292 10.92 -5.08 3.61
C GLY A 292 12.35 -5.23 3.11
N THR A 293 13.33 -4.67 3.79
CA THR A 293 14.74 -4.85 3.47
C THR A 293 15.16 -6.30 3.65
N THR A 294 15.68 -6.92 2.60
CA THR A 294 16.07 -8.34 2.60
C THR A 294 17.06 -8.67 3.70
N GLY A 295 16.73 -9.67 4.52
CA GLY A 295 17.54 -10.14 5.65
C GLY A 295 17.46 -9.30 6.90
N GLY A 296 16.51 -8.38 6.97
CA GLY A 296 16.12 -7.70 8.21
C GLY A 296 15.67 -8.71 9.27
N THR A 297 15.89 -8.37 10.53
CA THR A 297 15.53 -9.26 11.67
C THR A 297 14.35 -8.71 12.46
N ASP A 298 13.80 -7.57 12.05
CA ASP A 298 12.92 -6.76 12.89
C ASP A 298 11.62 -6.38 12.18
N ALA A 299 10.60 -6.18 12.98
CA ALA A 299 9.22 -5.96 12.62
C ALA A 299 9.01 -4.75 11.70
N THR A 300 8.82 -4.99 10.42
CA THR A 300 8.35 -4.00 9.46
C THR A 300 6.86 -4.21 9.23
N HIS A 301 6.07 -3.15 9.36
CA HIS A 301 4.61 -3.28 9.35
C HIS A 301 3.96 -2.38 8.32
N ILE A 302 2.90 -2.87 7.67
CA ILE A 302 1.88 -2.04 7.06
C ILE A 302 0.82 -1.79 8.14
N ALA A 303 1.03 -0.75 8.94
CA ALA A 303 0.22 -0.46 10.12
C ALA A 303 -1.21 -0.01 9.80
N GLY A 304 -1.44 0.49 8.59
CA GLY A 304 -2.79 0.81 8.14
C GLY A 304 -2.86 1.37 6.73
N LEU A 305 -3.64 0.73 5.87
CA LEU A 305 -4.10 1.28 4.60
C LEU A 305 -5.59 1.57 4.74
N THR A 306 -5.95 2.86 4.84
CA THR A 306 -7.33 3.27 5.15
C THR A 306 -7.87 4.18 4.06
N SER A 307 -8.76 3.66 3.22
CA SER A 307 -9.33 4.40 2.09
C SER A 307 -10.76 4.90 2.32
N GLY A 308 -11.37 4.63 3.48
CA GLY A 308 -12.78 4.97 3.69
C GLY A 308 -13.68 4.25 2.69
N THR A 309 -14.39 4.99 1.83
CA THR A 309 -15.25 4.41 0.78
C THR A 309 -14.53 4.17 -0.55
N GLY A 310 -13.25 4.52 -0.65
CA GLY A 310 -12.42 4.25 -1.83
C GLY A 310 -11.93 2.80 -1.88
N THR A 311 -11.10 2.51 -2.84
CA THR A 311 -10.51 1.19 -3.06
C THR A 311 -9.06 1.18 -2.59
N VAL A 312 -8.65 0.12 -1.90
CA VAL A 312 -7.24 -0.22 -1.69
C VAL A 312 -6.86 -1.27 -2.72
N THR A 313 -5.97 -0.94 -3.65
CA THR A 313 -5.46 -1.88 -4.65
C THR A 313 -4.00 -2.19 -4.35
N LEU A 314 -3.69 -3.46 -4.19
CA LEU A 314 -2.36 -3.95 -3.90
C LEU A 314 -1.90 -4.94 -4.96
N ASN A 315 -0.66 -4.81 -5.39
CA ASN A 315 0.08 -5.86 -6.06
C ASN A 315 0.63 -6.83 -5.01
N ALA A 316 1.81 -7.42 -5.18
CA ALA A 316 2.35 -8.34 -4.20
C ALA A 316 2.80 -7.60 -2.91
N ILE A 317 2.69 -8.29 -1.78
CA ILE A 317 3.42 -7.97 -0.57
C ILE A 317 4.31 -9.17 -0.31
N ASP A 318 5.62 -8.92 -0.40
CA ASP A 318 6.61 -9.98 -0.32
C ASP A 318 7.16 -10.13 1.10
N THR A 319 8.15 -11.00 1.25
CA THR A 319 8.81 -11.34 2.51
C THR A 319 9.34 -10.10 3.26
N ASP A 320 9.57 -10.25 4.56
CA ASP A 320 10.08 -9.22 5.48
C ASP A 320 9.06 -8.14 5.90
N ILE A 321 7.78 -8.28 5.51
CA ILE A 321 6.66 -7.52 6.13
C ILE A 321 5.99 -8.42 7.18
N GLU A 322 5.91 -7.97 8.43
CA GLU A 322 5.34 -8.78 9.52
C GLU A 322 3.81 -8.63 9.57
N ASP A 323 3.29 -7.49 9.98
CA ASP A 323 1.84 -7.31 10.09
C ASP A 323 1.27 -6.40 8.98
N ILE A 324 0.08 -6.75 8.50
CA ILE A 324 -0.63 -6.02 7.46
C ILE A 324 -2.05 -5.73 7.93
N THR A 325 -2.39 -4.44 8.01
CA THR A 325 -3.74 -3.99 8.34
C THR A 325 -4.31 -3.14 7.20
N ILE A 326 -5.48 -3.52 6.70
CA ILE A 326 -6.22 -2.81 5.67
C ILE A 326 -7.61 -2.52 6.20
N THR A 327 -8.07 -1.27 6.06
CA THR A 327 -9.38 -0.87 6.57
C THR A 327 -10.13 -0.04 5.53
N ASN A 328 -11.23 -0.60 5.03
CA ASN A 328 -12.18 0.11 4.18
C ASN A 328 -13.52 0.25 4.90
N ALA A 329 -14.27 1.31 4.61
CA ALA A 329 -15.67 1.39 5.02
C ALA A 329 -16.53 0.43 4.19
N SER A 330 -17.75 0.18 4.63
CA SER A 330 -18.68 -0.79 4.03
C SER A 330 -19.00 -0.58 2.54
N ALA A 331 -18.68 0.58 1.97
CA ALA A 331 -18.82 0.86 0.53
C ALA A 331 -17.49 0.76 -0.25
N GLY A 332 -16.36 0.63 0.46
CA GLY A 332 -15.04 0.46 -0.12
C GLY A 332 -14.69 -1.01 -0.34
N SER A 333 -13.61 -1.28 -1.03
CA SER A 333 -13.12 -2.64 -1.25
C SER A 333 -11.61 -2.72 -1.29
N THR A 334 -11.07 -3.89 -0.94
CA THR A 334 -9.67 -4.24 -1.17
C THR A 334 -9.57 -5.10 -2.42
N ILE A 335 -8.66 -4.76 -3.34
CA ILE A 335 -8.36 -5.57 -4.53
C ILE A 335 -6.93 -6.09 -4.41
N LEU A 336 -6.78 -7.40 -4.33
CA LEU A 336 -5.48 -8.06 -4.30
C LEU A 336 -5.14 -8.56 -5.70
N LYS A 337 -4.07 -8.03 -6.28
CA LYS A 337 -3.57 -8.37 -7.63
C LYS A 337 -2.31 -9.23 -7.61
N GLY A 338 -1.71 -9.45 -6.46
CA GLY A 338 -0.51 -10.27 -6.26
C GLY A 338 -0.53 -10.99 -4.93
N ASN A 339 0.40 -11.91 -4.74
CA ASN A 339 0.50 -12.70 -3.53
C ASN A 339 0.78 -11.83 -2.30
N ILE A 340 0.30 -12.27 -1.16
CA ILE A 340 0.57 -11.65 0.14
C ILE A 340 1.35 -12.65 0.97
N THR A 341 2.57 -12.30 1.36
CA THR A 341 3.42 -13.12 2.22
C THR A 341 3.84 -12.31 3.44
N THR A 342 3.64 -12.86 4.64
CA THR A 342 4.10 -12.19 5.88
C THR A 342 5.33 -12.88 6.46
N ALA A 343 6.10 -12.16 7.27
CA ALA A 343 7.24 -12.66 8.03
C ALA A 343 6.86 -12.98 9.50
N ASN A 344 7.68 -13.74 10.22
CA ASN A 344 7.75 -13.83 11.69
C ASN A 344 6.41 -13.99 12.45
N ASN A 345 5.51 -14.85 12.02
CA ASN A 345 4.13 -15.00 12.54
C ASN A 345 3.25 -13.75 12.30
N GLY A 346 3.55 -12.96 11.28
CA GLY A 346 2.84 -11.74 10.95
C GLY A 346 1.38 -11.98 10.60
N VAL A 347 0.53 -11.05 11.01
CA VAL A 347 -0.93 -11.12 10.88
C VAL A 347 -1.40 -10.36 9.65
N LEU A 348 -2.33 -10.93 8.90
CA LEU A 348 -3.10 -10.20 7.89
C LEU A 348 -4.52 -9.90 8.41
N SER A 349 -4.87 -8.63 8.48
CA SER A 349 -6.21 -8.16 8.85
C SER A 349 -6.79 -7.25 7.78
N ILE A 350 -7.89 -7.66 7.15
CA ILE A 350 -8.62 -6.86 6.17
C ILE A 350 -10.04 -6.63 6.67
N THR A 351 -10.42 -5.36 6.81
CA THR A 351 -11.79 -4.94 7.10
C THR A 351 -12.41 -4.34 5.84
N GLY A 352 -13.56 -4.85 5.44
CA GLY A 352 -14.28 -4.52 4.21
C GLY A 352 -14.16 -5.61 3.15
N ASP A 353 -14.97 -5.47 2.09
CA ASP A 353 -15.04 -6.47 1.03
C ASP A 353 -13.68 -6.64 0.32
N THR A 354 -13.33 -7.87 0.04
CA THR A 354 -12.06 -8.24 -0.60
C THR A 354 -12.33 -8.92 -1.94
N LYS A 355 -11.60 -8.49 -2.98
CA LYS A 355 -11.71 -9.05 -4.34
C LYS A 355 -10.34 -9.53 -4.83
N ILE A 356 -10.32 -10.71 -5.39
CA ILE A 356 -9.11 -11.33 -5.94
C ILE A 356 -9.00 -10.97 -7.42
N GLY A 357 -7.95 -10.23 -7.78
CA GLY A 357 -7.69 -9.73 -9.14
C GLY A 357 -6.71 -10.59 -9.95
N ALA A 358 -5.83 -11.35 -9.31
CA ALA A 358 -4.89 -12.24 -9.97
C ALA A 358 -5.56 -13.56 -10.39
N ASP A 359 -5.07 -14.21 -11.44
CA ASP A 359 -5.59 -15.52 -11.91
C ASP A 359 -5.36 -16.63 -10.88
N THR A 360 -4.25 -16.55 -10.14
CA THR A 360 -3.93 -17.36 -8.97
C THR A 360 -3.32 -16.43 -7.94
N LEU A 361 -3.85 -16.46 -6.72
CA LEU A 361 -3.38 -15.66 -5.61
C LEU A 361 -3.16 -16.54 -4.38
N ALA A 362 -2.01 -16.36 -3.73
CA ALA A 362 -1.71 -16.96 -2.45
C ALA A 362 -1.63 -15.90 -1.35
N ILE A 363 -2.24 -16.20 -0.21
CA ILE A 363 -2.06 -15.49 1.05
C ILE A 363 -1.33 -16.47 1.98
N ASP A 364 -0.07 -16.18 2.29
CA ASP A 364 0.80 -17.05 3.07
C ASP A 364 1.34 -16.31 4.31
N THR A 365 0.83 -16.69 5.46
CA THR A 365 1.29 -16.17 6.76
C THR A 365 1.99 -17.25 7.59
N THR A 366 2.56 -18.30 6.96
CA THR A 366 3.14 -19.46 7.65
C THR A 366 4.51 -19.23 8.26
N ALA A 367 5.21 -18.16 7.89
CA ALA A 367 6.54 -17.88 8.41
C ALA A 367 6.55 -17.80 9.94
N GLY A 368 7.59 -18.38 10.58
CA GLY A 368 7.72 -18.42 12.04
C GLY A 368 6.79 -19.41 12.76
N GLY A 369 5.85 -20.05 12.05
CA GLY A 369 4.85 -20.98 12.61
C GLY A 369 3.42 -20.61 12.24
N GLY A 370 3.19 -19.38 11.83
CA GLY A 370 1.94 -18.88 11.26
C GLY A 370 1.31 -17.74 12.04
N GLY A 371 0.86 -16.72 11.29
CA GLY A 371 0.04 -15.61 11.74
C GLY A 371 -1.41 -15.76 11.29
N SER A 372 -2.34 -15.15 12.00
CA SER A 372 -3.75 -15.24 11.64
C SER A 372 -4.08 -14.47 10.36
N VAL A 373 -5.03 -14.99 9.61
CA VAL A 373 -5.66 -14.28 8.49
C VAL A 373 -7.09 -13.98 8.87
N THR A 374 -7.45 -12.69 8.92
CA THR A 374 -8.81 -12.26 9.24
C THR A 374 -9.33 -11.36 8.12
N ILE A 375 -10.43 -11.75 7.49
CA ILE A 375 -11.15 -10.95 6.49
C ILE A 375 -12.55 -10.68 7.03
N THR A 376 -12.79 -9.41 7.41
CA THR A 376 -14.07 -8.96 7.94
C THR A 376 -14.86 -8.28 6.81
N GLY A 377 -15.56 -9.07 6.01
CA GLY A 377 -16.29 -8.67 4.81
C GLY A 377 -16.40 -9.83 3.84
N LYS A 378 -17.01 -9.57 2.69
CA LYS A 378 -17.15 -10.56 1.62
C LYS A 378 -15.80 -10.82 0.93
N LEU A 379 -15.64 -12.04 0.44
CA LEU A 379 -14.46 -12.46 -0.32
C LEU A 379 -14.89 -13.02 -1.67
N ASP A 380 -14.62 -12.29 -2.75
CA ASP A 380 -15.04 -12.63 -4.11
C ASP A 380 -13.87 -12.62 -5.10
N SER A 381 -14.02 -13.28 -6.24
CA SER A 381 -13.20 -12.97 -7.41
C SER A 381 -13.60 -11.60 -8.01
N LEU A 382 -12.66 -10.87 -8.64
CA LEU A 382 -12.93 -9.50 -9.10
C LEU A 382 -13.94 -9.44 -10.24
N THR A 383 -13.73 -10.18 -11.31
CA THR A 383 -14.60 -10.15 -12.52
C THR A 383 -14.86 -11.52 -13.11
N THR A 384 -13.93 -12.43 -12.98
CA THR A 384 -13.97 -13.83 -13.47
C THR A 384 -13.46 -14.72 -12.37
N SER A 385 -13.90 -15.98 -12.34
CA SER A 385 -13.45 -16.94 -11.34
C SER A 385 -11.94 -17.09 -11.32
N ARG A 386 -11.35 -17.08 -10.12
CA ARG A 386 -9.91 -17.12 -9.85
C ARG A 386 -9.57 -18.28 -8.93
N ASN A 387 -8.29 -18.57 -8.79
CA ASN A 387 -7.79 -19.52 -7.81
C ASN A 387 -7.31 -18.76 -6.56
N LEU A 388 -7.72 -19.19 -5.38
CA LEU A 388 -7.29 -18.60 -4.11
C LEU A 388 -6.79 -19.68 -3.17
N ASP A 389 -5.59 -19.48 -2.63
CA ASP A 389 -4.98 -20.28 -1.57
C ASP A 389 -4.70 -19.39 -0.36
N ILE A 390 -5.24 -19.73 0.79
CA ILE A 390 -4.99 -19.04 2.07
C ILE A 390 -4.34 -20.03 3.03
N ASN A 391 -3.15 -19.70 3.51
CA ASN A 391 -2.40 -20.53 4.44
C ASN A 391 -1.93 -19.73 5.65
N SER A 392 -2.52 -19.99 6.83
CA SER A 392 -2.19 -19.32 8.09
C SER A 392 -1.28 -20.15 9.01
N GLY A 393 -0.75 -21.29 8.54
CA GLY A 393 0.07 -22.17 9.37
C GLY A 393 -0.68 -22.67 10.60
N THR A 394 -0.10 -22.53 11.78
CA THR A 394 -0.73 -22.95 13.06
C THR A 394 -1.76 -21.95 13.60
N ALA A 395 -1.87 -20.78 13.00
CA ALA A 395 -2.85 -19.77 13.40
C ALA A 395 -4.22 -19.98 12.72
N VAL A 396 -5.20 -19.20 13.11
CA VAL A 396 -6.58 -19.31 12.61
C VAL A 396 -6.75 -18.47 11.35
N THR A 397 -7.49 -19.01 10.38
CA THR A 397 -8.09 -18.25 9.29
C THR A 397 -9.55 -17.98 9.60
N GLU A 398 -9.97 -16.70 9.58
CA GLU A 398 -11.35 -16.29 9.83
C GLU A 398 -11.85 -15.41 8.67
N ILE A 399 -12.98 -15.79 8.06
CA ILE A 399 -13.69 -15.01 7.06
C ILE A 399 -15.12 -14.84 7.56
N THR A 400 -15.54 -13.59 7.82
CA THR A 400 -16.76 -13.34 8.59
C THR A 400 -18.03 -13.29 7.74
N GLU A 401 -17.92 -13.04 6.44
CA GLU A 401 -19.06 -12.92 5.52
C GLU A 401 -18.94 -13.90 4.35
N ASP A 402 -19.78 -13.75 3.33
CA ASP A 402 -19.92 -14.69 2.22
C ASP A 402 -18.65 -14.77 1.34
N ILE A 403 -18.40 -15.94 0.81
CA ILE A 403 -17.27 -16.27 -0.07
C ILE A 403 -17.79 -16.69 -1.43
N GLY A 404 -17.39 -15.98 -2.50
CA GLY A 404 -17.78 -16.29 -3.88
C GLY A 404 -19.28 -16.08 -4.14
N ASP A 405 -19.94 -15.17 -3.41
CA ASP A 405 -21.35 -14.85 -3.53
C ASP A 405 -21.70 -14.17 -4.85
N VAL A 406 -20.86 -13.21 -5.27
CA VAL A 406 -21.04 -12.45 -6.52
C VAL A 406 -20.26 -13.05 -7.66
N VAL A 407 -18.98 -13.33 -7.47
CA VAL A 407 -18.12 -13.98 -8.44
C VAL A 407 -17.38 -15.13 -7.76
N ALA A 408 -17.74 -16.35 -8.09
CA ALA A 408 -17.20 -17.56 -7.50
C ALA A 408 -15.69 -17.76 -7.78
N PHE A 409 -15.06 -18.63 -7.02
CA PHE A 409 -13.69 -19.09 -7.27
C PHE A 409 -13.65 -20.30 -8.21
N THR A 410 -12.57 -20.47 -8.96
CA THR A 410 -12.28 -21.70 -9.70
C THR A 410 -11.80 -22.79 -8.73
N THR A 411 -10.87 -22.43 -7.84
CA THR A 411 -10.46 -23.23 -6.67
C THR A 411 -10.38 -22.33 -5.45
N LEU A 412 -10.78 -22.88 -4.31
CA LEU A 412 -10.70 -22.23 -3.01
C LEU A 412 -10.05 -23.18 -2.01
N ASP A 413 -8.81 -22.88 -1.63
CA ASP A 413 -8.05 -23.65 -0.66
C ASP A 413 -7.77 -22.80 0.58
N ILE A 414 -8.23 -23.24 1.75
CA ILE A 414 -8.00 -22.56 3.02
C ILE A 414 -7.32 -23.54 3.99
N ASN A 415 -6.08 -23.23 4.37
CA ASN A 415 -5.22 -24.12 5.17
C ASN A 415 -5.10 -25.53 4.57
N ALA A 416 -5.15 -25.63 3.25
CA ALA A 416 -5.26 -26.88 2.51
C ALA A 416 -3.91 -27.49 2.10
N VAL A 417 -2.79 -26.80 2.26
CA VAL A 417 -1.48 -27.20 1.73
C VAL A 417 -1.08 -28.60 2.17
N VAL A 418 -0.91 -29.45 1.16
CA VAL A 418 -0.52 -30.87 1.32
C VAL A 418 1.00 -30.97 1.19
N GLY A 419 1.70 -31.24 2.25
CA GLY A 419 3.15 -31.54 2.16
C GLY A 419 4.00 -30.99 3.30
N ASP A 420 3.53 -30.01 4.02
CA ASP A 420 4.19 -29.58 5.24
C ASP A 420 3.78 -30.46 6.41
N ASN A 421 4.75 -30.97 7.14
CA ASN A 421 4.52 -31.77 8.35
C ASN A 421 4.07 -30.90 9.55
N THR A 422 3.67 -29.67 9.30
CA THR A 422 3.24 -28.72 10.31
C THR A 422 1.74 -28.82 10.58
N ASN A 423 1.36 -28.72 11.83
CA ASN A 423 -0.03 -28.60 12.24
C ASN A 423 -0.59 -27.29 11.65
N THR A 424 -1.79 -27.33 11.10
CA THR A 424 -2.51 -26.12 10.70
C THR A 424 -3.52 -25.72 11.76
N GLY A 425 -3.78 -24.42 11.85
CA GLY A 425 -4.79 -23.83 12.73
C GLY A 425 -6.21 -24.15 12.29
N GLY A 426 -7.18 -23.69 13.06
CA GLY A 426 -8.59 -23.79 12.73
C GLY A 426 -8.99 -22.85 11.59
N VAL A 427 -10.21 -23.07 11.06
CA VAL A 427 -10.83 -22.20 10.06
C VAL A 427 -12.22 -21.83 10.55
N THR A 428 -12.56 -20.54 10.54
CA THR A 428 -13.90 -20.05 10.88
C THR A 428 -14.50 -19.37 9.65
N LEU A 429 -15.62 -19.90 9.16
CA LEU A 429 -16.40 -19.34 8.07
C LEU A 429 -17.71 -18.78 8.66
N GLY A 430 -17.79 -17.45 8.73
CA GLY A 430 -18.96 -16.73 9.29
C GLY A 430 -20.13 -16.66 8.33
N GLY A 431 -19.87 -16.65 7.01
CA GLY A 431 -20.86 -16.58 5.94
C GLY A 431 -20.95 -17.84 5.10
N ASN A 432 -21.63 -17.72 3.97
CA ASN A 432 -21.85 -18.79 3.00
C ASN A 432 -20.63 -18.99 2.06
N ILE A 433 -20.54 -20.16 1.46
CA ILE A 433 -19.71 -20.36 0.26
C ILE A 433 -20.64 -20.46 -0.94
N GLY A 434 -20.38 -19.65 -1.99
CA GLY A 434 -21.23 -19.54 -3.16
C GLY A 434 -22.50 -18.74 -2.92
N GLY A 435 -23.16 -18.37 -4.01
CA GLY A 435 -24.40 -17.60 -4.02
C GLY A 435 -25.61 -18.40 -4.48
N THR A 436 -26.56 -17.70 -5.11
CA THR A 436 -27.73 -18.33 -5.76
C THR A 436 -27.39 -19.05 -7.05
N ALA A 437 -26.28 -18.69 -7.72
CA ALA A 437 -25.70 -19.42 -8.83
C ALA A 437 -24.57 -20.32 -8.33
N ALA A 438 -24.14 -21.29 -9.14
CA ALA A 438 -23.14 -22.29 -8.80
C ALA A 438 -21.95 -21.65 -8.05
N GLY A 439 -21.64 -22.22 -6.91
CA GLY A 439 -20.57 -21.79 -6.04
C GLY A 439 -19.17 -22.01 -6.62
N SER A 440 -18.19 -21.85 -5.79
CA SER A 440 -16.78 -22.12 -6.11
C SER A 440 -16.62 -23.49 -6.73
N GLY A 441 -15.58 -23.67 -7.56
CA GLY A 441 -15.18 -24.97 -8.07
C GLY A 441 -14.70 -25.89 -6.93
N ASN A 442 -13.61 -26.59 -7.12
CA ASN A 442 -13.08 -27.41 -6.03
C ASN A 442 -12.72 -26.55 -4.82
N THR A 443 -13.19 -26.97 -3.66
CA THR A 443 -12.98 -26.26 -2.39
C THR A 443 -12.42 -27.21 -1.35
N GLN A 444 -11.29 -26.87 -0.75
CA GLN A 444 -10.72 -27.59 0.37
C GLN A 444 -10.51 -26.68 1.58
N ILE A 445 -11.06 -27.06 2.71
CA ILE A 445 -10.95 -26.36 3.99
C ILE A 445 -10.18 -27.25 4.97
N GLY A 446 -8.99 -26.78 5.38
CA GLY A 446 -8.08 -27.55 6.22
C GLY A 446 -7.33 -28.66 5.50
N ASN A 447 -6.48 -29.37 6.23
CA ASN A 447 -5.69 -30.51 5.75
C ASN A 447 -5.62 -31.63 6.80
N THR A 448 -4.94 -32.72 6.48
CA THR A 448 -4.78 -33.88 7.38
C THR A 448 -4.03 -33.59 8.69
N LYS A 449 -3.52 -32.40 8.88
CA LYS A 449 -2.80 -31.94 10.08
C LYS A 449 -3.55 -30.82 10.83
N THR A 450 -4.73 -30.44 10.39
CA THR A 450 -5.54 -29.42 11.07
C THR A 450 -5.88 -29.88 12.48
N THR A 451 -5.40 -29.13 13.47
CA THR A 451 -5.59 -29.39 14.91
C THR A 451 -6.60 -28.46 15.55
N GLY A 452 -6.97 -27.36 14.87
CA GLY A 452 -8.03 -26.46 15.30
C GLY A 452 -9.39 -26.88 14.75
N ALA A 453 -10.45 -26.26 15.26
CA ALA A 453 -11.80 -26.48 14.76
C ALA A 453 -11.99 -25.88 13.37
N ILE A 454 -12.73 -26.56 12.51
CA ILE A 454 -13.35 -26.00 11.32
C ILE A 454 -14.78 -25.63 11.69
N THR A 455 -15.07 -24.35 11.82
CA THR A 455 -16.37 -23.82 12.27
C THR A 455 -17.13 -23.22 11.08
N LEU A 456 -18.34 -23.71 10.85
CA LEU A 456 -19.23 -23.29 9.78
C LEU A 456 -20.44 -22.58 10.40
N SER A 457 -20.55 -21.26 10.19
CA SER A 457 -21.62 -20.41 10.73
C SER A 457 -22.55 -19.86 9.64
N GLY A 458 -22.24 -20.10 8.36
CA GLY A 458 -23.15 -19.82 7.24
C GLY A 458 -24.34 -20.79 7.18
N THR A 459 -25.31 -20.47 6.35
CA THR A 459 -26.50 -21.34 6.11
C THR A 459 -26.38 -22.16 4.82
N THR A 460 -25.46 -21.81 3.92
CA THR A 460 -25.30 -22.48 2.64
C THR A 460 -23.82 -22.60 2.25
N TYR A 461 -23.41 -23.80 1.89
CA TYR A 461 -22.09 -24.11 1.34
C TYR A 461 -22.31 -24.79 -0.01
N PHE A 462 -22.24 -23.99 -1.08
CA PHE A 462 -22.57 -24.43 -2.42
C PHE A 462 -21.35 -24.35 -3.34
N THR A 463 -20.89 -25.50 -3.87
CA THR A 463 -19.76 -25.60 -4.80
C THR A 463 -20.15 -26.29 -6.09
N SER A 464 -19.47 -25.94 -7.18
CA SER A 464 -19.62 -26.63 -8.47
C SER A 464 -18.64 -27.79 -8.65
N GLY A 465 -17.68 -27.92 -7.75
CA GLY A 465 -16.71 -29.01 -7.67
C GLY A 465 -16.77 -29.71 -6.32
N THR A 466 -15.75 -30.50 -5.99
CA THR A 466 -15.62 -31.21 -4.71
C THR A 466 -15.59 -30.23 -3.54
N LEU A 467 -16.15 -30.64 -2.41
CA LEU A 467 -16.09 -29.90 -1.16
C LEU A 467 -15.49 -30.80 -0.07
N ASP A 468 -14.23 -30.53 0.26
CA ASP A 468 -13.47 -31.30 1.22
C ASP A 468 -13.22 -30.51 2.50
N PHE A 469 -13.74 -30.99 3.62
CA PHE A 469 -13.39 -30.51 4.96
C PHE A 469 -12.40 -31.50 5.59
N LYS A 470 -11.16 -31.09 5.84
CA LYS A 470 -10.09 -31.95 6.34
C LYS A 470 -9.58 -31.49 7.70
N SER A 471 -9.93 -32.22 8.74
CA SER A 471 -9.40 -32.08 10.09
C SER A 471 -9.18 -33.48 10.67
N ASN A 472 -7.93 -33.93 10.60
CA ASN A 472 -7.54 -35.27 11.08
C ASN A 472 -6.52 -35.17 12.22
N GLY A 473 -6.16 -33.95 12.64
CA GLY A 473 -5.21 -33.73 13.74
C GLY A 473 -5.82 -33.98 15.11
N VAL A 474 -4.99 -34.33 16.08
CA VAL A 474 -5.42 -34.47 17.48
C VAL A 474 -5.90 -33.10 18.01
N GLY A 475 -7.13 -33.04 18.43
CA GLY A 475 -7.78 -31.82 18.92
C GLY A 475 -8.59 -31.03 17.85
N GLY A 476 -8.53 -31.47 16.59
CA GLY A 476 -9.37 -30.92 15.54
C GLY A 476 -10.82 -31.39 15.67
N SER A 477 -11.74 -30.64 15.10
CA SER A 477 -13.18 -30.95 15.07
C SER A 477 -13.86 -30.22 13.93
N TYR A 478 -15.09 -30.61 13.60
CA TYR A 478 -15.99 -29.84 12.76
C TYR A 478 -17.17 -29.37 13.60
N VAL A 479 -17.56 -28.11 13.43
CA VAL A 479 -18.67 -27.51 14.18
C VAL A 479 -19.58 -26.76 13.23
N ILE A 480 -20.84 -27.20 13.12
CA ILE A 480 -21.92 -26.40 12.51
C ILE A 480 -22.47 -25.49 13.60
N ASN A 481 -22.08 -24.23 13.59
CA ASN A 481 -22.45 -23.24 14.61
C ASN A 481 -23.48 -22.26 14.06
N ASN A 482 -24.66 -22.74 13.69
CA ASN A 482 -25.77 -21.92 13.23
C ASN A 482 -27.06 -22.30 13.96
N ALA A 483 -27.93 -21.32 14.23
CA ALA A 483 -29.28 -21.52 14.78
C ALA A 483 -30.33 -21.82 13.71
N SER A 484 -29.99 -21.62 12.44
CA SER A 484 -30.84 -21.88 11.28
C SER A 484 -30.37 -23.14 10.56
N ASP A 485 -31.24 -23.72 9.74
CA ASP A 485 -30.90 -24.87 8.91
C ASP A 485 -29.72 -24.58 8.01
N VAL A 486 -28.84 -25.55 7.86
CA VAL A 486 -27.60 -25.47 7.06
C VAL A 486 -27.68 -26.46 5.91
N THR A 487 -27.43 -25.98 4.71
CA THR A 487 -27.35 -26.79 3.51
C THR A 487 -25.95 -26.79 2.92
N ILE A 488 -25.38 -27.96 2.78
CA ILE A 488 -24.14 -28.21 2.03
C ILE A 488 -24.52 -28.88 0.73
N LYS A 489 -24.16 -28.30 -0.42
CA LYS A 489 -24.53 -28.88 -1.72
C LYS A 489 -23.44 -28.70 -2.77
N THR A 490 -23.40 -29.66 -3.71
CA THR A 490 -22.52 -29.61 -4.87
C THR A 490 -23.35 -29.74 -6.15
N THR A 491 -22.80 -29.39 -7.30
CA THR A 491 -23.45 -29.61 -8.59
C THR A 491 -22.93 -30.87 -9.25
N GLY A 492 -23.83 -31.79 -9.60
CA GLY A 492 -23.48 -32.99 -10.35
C GLY A 492 -22.61 -33.99 -9.58
N VAL A 493 -21.67 -34.64 -10.25
CA VAL A 493 -20.82 -35.74 -9.71
C VAL A 493 -19.69 -35.26 -8.79
N SER A 494 -19.95 -34.35 -7.89
CA SER A 494 -18.95 -33.75 -7.00
C SER A 494 -19.16 -34.14 -5.55
N THR A 495 -18.16 -34.75 -4.94
CA THR A 495 -18.20 -35.33 -3.59
C THR A 495 -18.20 -34.28 -2.49
N VAL A 496 -18.78 -34.62 -1.35
CA VAL A 496 -18.63 -33.92 -0.05
C VAL A 496 -17.91 -34.85 0.93
N THR A 497 -16.75 -34.42 1.44
CA THR A 497 -15.94 -35.23 2.33
C THR A 497 -15.64 -34.50 3.64
N PHE A 498 -15.85 -35.17 4.77
CA PHE A 498 -15.34 -34.78 6.08
C PHE A 498 -14.25 -35.77 6.51
N GLY A 499 -13.12 -35.28 7.01
CA GLY A 499 -12.01 -36.11 7.49
C GLY A 499 -12.36 -36.91 8.75
N THR A 500 -11.32 -37.36 9.48
CA THR A 500 -11.47 -38.38 10.55
C THR A 500 -11.94 -37.83 11.90
N ASN A 501 -12.02 -36.52 12.10
CA ASN A 501 -12.53 -35.92 13.32
C ASN A 501 -14.08 -35.85 13.31
N ASP A 502 -14.67 -35.79 14.50
CA ASP A 502 -16.10 -35.78 14.66
C ASP A 502 -16.72 -34.43 14.22
N LEU A 503 -17.90 -34.50 13.61
CA LEU A 503 -18.75 -33.35 13.29
C LEU A 503 -19.77 -33.13 14.40
N THR A 504 -19.80 -31.95 14.98
CA THR A 504 -20.86 -31.52 15.91
C THR A 504 -21.86 -30.62 15.19
N ILE A 505 -23.13 -31.00 15.16
CA ILE A 505 -24.23 -30.20 14.62
C ILE A 505 -24.88 -29.46 15.80
N GLY A 506 -25.04 -28.13 15.64
CA GLY A 506 -25.78 -27.28 16.58
C GLY A 506 -27.30 -27.58 16.61
N ASN A 507 -28.13 -26.60 16.90
CA ASN A 507 -29.58 -26.76 17.09
C ASN A 507 -30.39 -26.72 15.79
N ALA A 508 -29.76 -26.89 14.62
CA ALA A 508 -30.39 -26.75 13.31
C ALA A 508 -30.34 -28.07 12.53
N LYS A 509 -31.15 -28.17 11.48
CA LYS A 509 -31.06 -29.26 10.51
C LYS A 509 -29.79 -29.08 9.65
N LEU A 510 -29.01 -30.14 9.46
CA LEU A 510 -27.99 -30.25 8.46
C LEU A 510 -28.49 -31.07 7.28
N THR A 511 -28.53 -30.46 6.09
CA THR A 511 -28.76 -31.16 4.82
C THR A 511 -27.49 -31.16 3.99
N ILE A 512 -27.06 -32.34 3.53
CA ILE A 512 -26.00 -32.48 2.53
C ILE A 512 -26.58 -33.12 1.30
N ASP A 513 -26.47 -32.46 0.14
CA ASP A 513 -27.11 -32.84 -1.11
C ASP A 513 -26.10 -32.72 -2.24
N THR A 514 -25.78 -33.85 -2.88
CA THR A 514 -24.83 -33.92 -3.98
C THR A 514 -25.49 -33.99 -5.37
N ASP A 515 -26.82 -33.96 -5.44
CA ASP A 515 -27.62 -33.77 -6.68
C ASP A 515 -28.83 -32.83 -6.46
N PRO A 516 -28.64 -31.53 -6.18
CA PRO A 516 -29.73 -30.61 -5.82
C PRO A 516 -30.77 -30.36 -6.92
N GLY A 517 -30.77 -31.16 -7.95
CA GLY A 517 -31.73 -31.05 -9.06
C GLY A 517 -32.71 -32.23 -9.17
N ASP A 518 -32.58 -33.27 -8.35
CA ASP A 518 -33.35 -34.51 -8.37
C ASP A 518 -33.54 -35.05 -9.82
N THR A 519 -32.54 -34.85 -10.66
CA THR A 519 -32.65 -35.22 -12.10
C THR A 519 -32.45 -36.70 -12.31
N GLY A 520 -32.24 -37.48 -11.25
CA GLY A 520 -32.31 -38.93 -11.23
C GLY A 520 -31.18 -39.61 -11.96
N ALA A 521 -29.99 -39.04 -11.98
CA ALA A 521 -28.94 -39.64 -12.75
C ALA A 521 -27.55 -39.75 -12.11
N ASN A 522 -27.11 -38.90 -11.23
CA ASN A 522 -25.69 -38.95 -10.81
C ASN A 522 -25.38 -38.11 -9.57
N GLY A 523 -25.84 -38.47 -8.40
CA GLY A 523 -25.27 -37.99 -7.13
C GLY A 523 -23.81 -38.41 -7.01
N ALA A 524 -23.11 -37.85 -6.03
CA ALA A 524 -21.73 -38.19 -5.69
C ALA A 524 -21.62 -38.56 -4.21
N ASP A 525 -20.55 -39.29 -3.86
CA ASP A 525 -20.40 -39.81 -2.52
C ASP A 525 -20.36 -38.71 -1.45
N ILE A 526 -21.04 -38.99 -0.34
CA ILE A 526 -20.95 -38.23 0.91
C ILE A 526 -20.18 -39.08 1.92
N THR A 527 -19.02 -38.60 2.37
CA THR A 527 -18.12 -39.38 3.22
C THR A 527 -17.81 -38.66 4.52
N PHE A 528 -18.02 -39.33 5.64
CA PHE A 528 -17.58 -38.92 6.97
C PHE A 528 -16.59 -39.94 7.56
N GLY A 529 -15.35 -39.52 7.80
CA GLY A 529 -14.33 -40.33 8.46
C GLY A 529 -14.45 -40.36 9.98
N GLY A 530 -15.20 -39.44 10.61
CA GLY A 530 -15.53 -39.38 12.02
C GLY A 530 -17.04 -39.59 12.29
N ASN A 531 -17.45 -39.40 13.54
CA ASN A 531 -18.87 -39.47 13.93
C ASN A 531 -19.61 -38.18 13.66
N ILE A 532 -20.92 -38.24 13.49
CA ILE A 532 -21.82 -37.09 13.44
C ILE A 532 -22.59 -37.03 14.75
N LEU A 533 -22.44 -35.94 15.50
CA LEU A 533 -22.95 -35.76 16.85
C LEU A 533 -23.86 -34.55 16.93
N GLY A 534 -24.92 -34.60 17.76
CA GLY A 534 -25.66 -33.42 18.18
C GLY A 534 -24.87 -32.61 19.22
N ALA A 535 -25.18 -31.33 19.37
CA ALA A 535 -24.55 -30.50 20.39
C ALA A 535 -24.99 -30.91 21.79
N SER A 536 -24.04 -31.02 22.72
CA SER A 536 -24.31 -31.40 24.12
C SER A 536 -25.29 -30.42 24.81
N GLY A 537 -26.42 -30.95 25.30
CA GLY A 537 -27.44 -30.16 26.01
C GLY A 537 -28.28 -29.23 25.12
N GLY A 538 -28.18 -29.37 23.79
CA GLY A 538 -28.96 -28.62 22.82
C GLY A 538 -30.34 -29.23 22.50
N VAL A 539 -31.11 -28.57 21.64
CA VAL A 539 -32.25 -29.18 20.95
C VAL A 539 -31.69 -30.18 19.94
N ALA A 540 -32.27 -31.37 19.86
CA ALA A 540 -31.77 -32.39 18.94
C ALA A 540 -31.80 -31.87 17.48
N ALA A 541 -30.69 -31.97 16.80
CA ALA A 541 -30.55 -31.58 15.40
C ALA A 541 -31.12 -32.68 14.49
N ASP A 542 -31.59 -32.32 13.31
CA ASP A 542 -31.95 -33.26 12.25
C ASP A 542 -30.83 -33.41 11.24
N LEU A 543 -30.68 -34.56 10.62
CA LEU A 543 -29.66 -34.88 9.62
C LEU A 543 -30.32 -35.45 8.36
N GLU A 544 -30.01 -34.83 7.21
CA GLU A 544 -30.39 -35.34 5.90
C GLU A 544 -29.15 -35.46 5.02
N LEU A 545 -28.85 -36.66 4.52
CA LEU A 545 -27.75 -36.94 3.61
C LEU A 545 -28.33 -37.53 2.33
N ASP A 546 -28.25 -36.78 1.24
CA ASP A 546 -28.79 -37.16 -0.08
C ASP A 546 -27.65 -37.25 -1.10
N ALA A 547 -27.26 -38.49 -1.41
CA ALA A 547 -26.27 -38.85 -2.41
C ALA A 547 -26.91 -39.40 -3.70
N ASP A 548 -28.24 -39.39 -3.81
CA ASP A 548 -29.04 -39.97 -4.90
C ASP A 548 -28.60 -41.45 -5.20
N THR A 549 -27.86 -41.66 -6.27
CA THR A 549 -27.40 -43.02 -6.69
C THR A 549 -25.99 -43.36 -6.22
N ALA A 550 -25.32 -42.47 -5.46
CA ALA A 550 -23.97 -42.69 -4.94
C ALA A 550 -23.99 -43.14 -3.48
N ASP A 551 -22.83 -43.33 -2.89
CA ASP A 551 -22.71 -43.89 -1.55
C ASP A 551 -22.76 -42.81 -0.45
N VAL A 552 -23.44 -43.12 0.65
CA VAL A 552 -23.36 -42.39 1.92
C VAL A 552 -22.53 -43.21 2.90
N ILE A 553 -21.32 -42.76 3.21
CA ILE A 553 -20.36 -43.44 4.06
C ILE A 553 -20.22 -42.69 5.37
N VAL A 554 -20.68 -43.23 6.49
CA VAL A 554 -20.60 -42.66 7.83
C VAL A 554 -20.02 -43.65 8.83
N LEU A 555 -19.18 -43.16 9.77
CA LEU A 555 -18.62 -44.00 10.83
C LEU A 555 -19.66 -44.27 11.92
N GLY A 556 -20.36 -43.25 12.38
CA GLY A 556 -21.41 -43.35 13.39
C GLY A 556 -22.25 -42.07 13.46
N ILE A 557 -23.50 -42.19 13.92
CA ILE A 557 -24.43 -41.08 14.08
C ILE A 557 -24.98 -41.10 15.50
N GLY A 558 -24.91 -39.94 16.18
CA GLY A 558 -25.53 -39.73 17.51
C GLY A 558 -24.85 -40.47 18.67
N HIS A 559 -23.61 -40.99 18.49
CA HIS A 559 -22.92 -41.70 19.55
C HIS A 559 -21.40 -41.62 19.46
N ASP A 560 -20.77 -41.08 20.49
CA ASP A 560 -19.30 -40.98 20.61
C ASP A 560 -18.70 -41.96 21.61
N GLY A 561 -19.51 -42.89 22.17
CA GLY A 561 -19.08 -43.83 23.21
C GLY A 561 -19.16 -43.27 24.62
N SER A 562 -19.51 -42.01 24.83
CA SER A 562 -19.83 -41.41 26.12
C SER A 562 -21.35 -41.41 26.37
N ASN A 563 -21.78 -41.30 27.61
CA ASN A 563 -23.21 -41.25 27.95
C ASN A 563 -23.78 -39.83 27.87
N ASP A 564 -23.28 -39.01 26.98
CA ASP A 564 -23.70 -37.64 26.84
C ASP A 564 -24.88 -37.49 25.86
N ASN A 565 -25.76 -36.51 26.10
CA ASN A 565 -26.96 -36.25 25.28
C ASN A 565 -26.59 -35.61 23.92
N ASN A 566 -25.83 -36.33 23.12
CA ASN A 566 -25.37 -35.88 21.77
C ASN A 566 -26.23 -36.50 20.67
N GLU A 567 -27.53 -36.65 20.91
CA GLU A 567 -28.48 -37.34 20.01
C GLU A 567 -28.80 -36.48 18.78
N ILE A 568 -28.93 -37.15 17.63
CA ILE A 568 -29.57 -36.62 16.44
C ILE A 568 -31.03 -37.04 16.50
N ASN A 569 -31.98 -36.12 16.23
CA ASN A 569 -33.40 -36.37 16.39
C ASN A 569 -33.98 -37.22 15.26
N ASP A 570 -33.85 -36.72 14.02
CA ASP A 570 -34.27 -37.42 12.81
C ASP A 570 -33.09 -37.60 11.85
N VAL A 571 -33.00 -38.76 11.23
CA VAL A 571 -31.98 -39.08 10.24
C VAL A 571 -32.65 -39.57 8.96
N LEU A 572 -32.41 -38.88 7.86
CA LEU A 572 -32.80 -39.30 6.53
C LEU A 572 -31.54 -39.56 5.70
N LEU A 573 -31.41 -40.76 5.15
CA LEU A 573 -30.32 -41.14 4.25
C LEU A 573 -30.89 -41.56 2.91
N THR A 574 -30.42 -40.97 1.83
CA THR A 574 -30.74 -41.34 0.46
C THR A 574 -29.43 -41.65 -0.28
N GLY A 575 -29.31 -42.86 -0.84
CA GLY A 575 -28.13 -43.32 -1.51
C GLY A 575 -28.34 -44.68 -2.17
N SER A 576 -27.37 -45.15 -2.94
CA SER A 576 -27.38 -46.52 -3.47
C SER A 576 -27.11 -47.53 -2.32
N ASP A 577 -27.71 -48.71 -2.43
CA ASP A 577 -27.52 -49.82 -1.46
C ASP A 577 -26.07 -50.32 -1.43
#